data_16dbc53d3eeaa6d5a761434ab6676e71
#
_entry.id   16dbc53d3eeaa6d5a761434ab6676e71
#
_cell.length_a   1.000
_cell.length_b   1.000
_cell.length_c   1.000
_cell.angle_alpha   90.00
_cell.angle_beta   90.00
_cell.angle_gamma   90.00
#
_symmetry.space_group_name_H-M   'P 1'
#
loop_
_entity.id
_entity.type
_entity.pdbx_description
1 polymer ?
#
loop_
_entity_poly.entity_id
_entity_poly.type
_entity_poly.pdbx_seq_one_letter_code
_entity_poly.pdbx_strand_id
1 'polypeptide(L)'
;MDLKKDFPILNSEITYLDSSATSQKPIQVIDAIENFYKTKNANVHRGAYSLSVKASSVYEEAREKVSKFINSSSAEQIVFSKNATESLNLLAYSYGMENLEKGDEVVISIMEHHSNLVPWQKVSKVTGAKLNYMYINNEFEISDEEIESKITDKTKIVGITHVSNVLGTKNNIKKIIKYAHKKGAIVIVDASQSIPHMRIDVQDLDCDFLAFSGHKMLAPLGIGVLYGKKQLLNEMTPFLMGGDMIEYVYEQSTTFAPLPNKFEAGTQNIEGVIGLAAAIDYIESIGYDEIQRIEETVVSYARDELSKLDFLTLYMTPNKENHSSVISFNIKGVHPHDVASILDTEGICVRSRKPLCTTTYEIHGN
;
A
#
# COMPACT_ATOMS: atom_id res chain seq x y z
N MET A 1 -1.00 21.91 16.04
CA MET A 1 -0.65 20.80 16.97
C MET A 1 0.85 20.55 16.82
N ASP A 2 1.62 20.40 17.89
CA ASP A 2 3.05 20.08 17.82
C ASP A 2 3.22 18.55 17.89
N LEU A 3 3.17 17.91 16.73
CA LEU A 3 3.24 16.44 16.60
C LEU A 3 4.68 15.91 16.66
N LYS A 4 5.71 16.77 16.42
CA LYS A 4 7.11 16.31 16.36
C LYS A 4 7.56 15.62 17.67
N LYS A 5 7.08 16.10 18.79
CA LYS A 5 7.40 15.56 20.14
C LYS A 5 6.96 14.09 20.36
N ASP A 6 5.96 13.62 19.59
CA ASP A 6 5.48 12.25 19.66
C ASP A 6 6.42 11.25 18.96
N PHE A 7 7.40 11.75 18.21
CA PHE A 7 8.36 10.94 17.45
C PHE A 7 9.76 11.05 18.06
N PRO A 8 10.17 10.13 18.95
CA PRO A 8 11.44 10.23 19.69
C PRO A 8 12.67 10.41 18.82
N ILE A 9 12.71 9.75 17.65
CA ILE A 9 13.82 9.83 16.71
C ILE A 9 13.99 11.23 16.10
N LEU A 10 12.90 12.02 16.01
CA LEU A 10 12.92 13.37 15.46
C LEU A 10 13.34 14.44 16.47
N ASN A 11 13.64 14.06 17.71
CA ASN A 11 14.21 14.96 18.72
C ASN A 11 15.71 15.27 18.43
N SER A 12 16.31 14.60 17.44
CA SER A 12 17.62 14.90 16.90
C SER A 12 17.58 16.06 15.90
N GLU A 13 18.77 16.55 15.48
CA GLU A 13 18.92 17.65 14.51
C GLU A 13 18.66 17.24 13.05
N ILE A 14 17.85 16.18 12.82
CA ILE A 14 17.54 15.70 11.49
C ILE A 14 16.23 16.28 10.95
N THR A 15 16.19 16.55 9.66
CA THR A 15 14.98 16.81 8.88
C THR A 15 14.65 15.61 8.03
N TYR A 16 13.72 14.77 8.51
CA TYR A 16 13.37 13.52 7.84
C TYR A 16 12.29 13.71 6.78
N LEU A 17 12.67 13.68 5.49
CA LEU A 17 11.80 13.87 4.33
C LEU A 17 11.61 12.59 3.50
N ASP A 18 11.94 11.41 4.03
CA ASP A 18 11.82 10.12 3.33
C ASP A 18 10.61 9.26 3.80
N SER A 19 9.54 9.91 4.29
CA SER A 19 8.36 9.22 4.83
C SER A 19 7.61 8.38 3.80
N SER A 20 7.70 8.70 2.50
CA SER A 20 7.13 7.88 1.43
C SER A 20 7.78 6.50 1.31
N ALA A 21 9.02 6.35 1.80
CA ALA A 21 9.71 5.06 1.88
C ALA A 21 9.37 4.30 3.16
N THR A 22 9.45 4.98 4.32
CA THR A 22 8.99 4.49 5.62
C THR A 22 8.75 5.66 6.54
N SER A 23 7.60 5.73 7.19
CA SER A 23 7.32 6.76 8.19
C SER A 23 8.03 6.47 9.52
N GLN A 24 8.32 7.48 10.32
CA GLN A 24 8.77 7.32 11.70
C GLN A 24 7.62 6.83 12.59
N LYS A 25 7.94 6.29 13.77
CA LYS A 25 6.96 5.68 14.68
C LYS A 25 6.72 6.59 15.88
N PRO A 26 5.45 6.94 16.16
CA PRO A 26 5.14 7.70 17.36
C PRO A 26 5.32 6.84 18.60
N ILE A 27 5.57 7.47 19.74
CA ILE A 27 5.82 6.79 21.00
C ILE A 27 4.65 5.86 21.39
N GLN A 28 3.43 6.22 21.06
CA GLN A 28 2.22 5.43 21.32
C GLN A 28 2.27 4.05 20.63
N VAL A 29 2.85 3.96 19.44
CA VAL A 29 3.04 2.70 18.73
C VAL A 29 4.16 1.88 19.36
N ILE A 30 5.25 2.52 19.75
CA ILE A 30 6.38 1.86 20.42
C ILE A 30 5.94 1.27 21.75
N ASP A 31 5.24 2.07 22.57
CA ASP A 31 4.73 1.66 23.88
C ASP A 31 3.70 0.53 23.80
N ALA A 32 2.85 0.53 22.76
CA ALA A 32 1.87 -0.53 22.56
C ALA A 32 2.55 -1.90 22.33
N ILE A 33 3.62 -1.92 21.51
CA ILE A 33 4.40 -3.13 21.23
C ILE A 33 5.16 -3.58 22.49
N GLU A 34 5.81 -2.66 23.17
CA GLU A 34 6.53 -2.94 24.42
C GLU A 34 5.59 -3.52 25.50
N ASN A 35 4.42 -2.91 25.67
CA ASN A 35 3.41 -3.38 26.61
C ASN A 35 2.89 -4.78 26.27
N PHE A 36 2.69 -5.08 24.98
CA PHE A 36 2.29 -6.42 24.56
C PHE A 36 3.30 -7.47 25.02
N TYR A 37 4.59 -7.27 24.73
CA TYR A 37 5.63 -8.21 25.15
C TYR A 37 5.73 -8.36 26.67
N LYS A 38 5.54 -7.29 27.40
CA LYS A 38 5.59 -7.31 28.88
C LYS A 38 4.39 -8.01 29.52
N THR A 39 3.21 -8.02 28.87
CA THR A 39 1.96 -8.36 29.58
C THR A 39 1.07 -9.38 28.90
N LYS A 40 1.20 -9.59 27.56
CA LYS A 40 0.23 -10.38 26.78
C LYS A 40 0.87 -11.34 25.77
N ASN A 41 2.20 -11.44 25.73
CA ASN A 41 2.88 -12.25 24.73
C ASN A 41 2.58 -13.75 24.87
N ALA A 42 1.81 -14.28 23.91
CA ALA A 42 1.52 -15.69 23.74
C ALA A 42 1.13 -15.97 22.29
N ASN A 43 1.26 -17.23 21.84
CA ASN A 43 0.73 -17.61 20.54
C ASN A 43 -0.81 -17.51 20.51
N VAL A 44 -1.35 -17.06 19.40
CA VAL A 44 -2.79 -16.83 19.20
C VAL A 44 -3.52 -18.10 18.75
N HIS A 45 -4.83 -18.13 18.86
CA HIS A 45 -5.81 -19.09 18.36
C HIS A 45 -5.79 -20.50 18.99
N ARG A 46 -4.63 -21.11 19.26
CA ARG A 46 -4.55 -22.54 19.65
C ARG A 46 -4.36 -22.81 21.15
N GLY A 47 -4.03 -21.80 21.94
CA GLY A 47 -3.77 -21.98 23.35
C GLY A 47 -5.06 -21.95 24.19
N ALA A 48 -5.27 -22.97 25.03
CA ALA A 48 -6.41 -23.04 25.94
C ALA A 48 -6.19 -22.35 27.30
N TYR A 49 -5.07 -21.62 27.46
CA TYR A 49 -4.73 -20.91 28.68
C TYR A 49 -5.00 -19.40 28.56
N SER A 50 -5.27 -18.76 29.70
CA SER A 50 -5.76 -17.37 29.73
C SER A 50 -4.89 -16.34 29.00
N LEU A 51 -3.57 -16.51 28.97
CA LEU A 51 -2.67 -15.60 28.26
C LEU A 51 -2.84 -15.70 26.73
N SER A 52 -2.98 -16.93 26.19
CA SER A 52 -3.25 -17.13 24.77
C SER A 52 -4.63 -16.59 24.34
N VAL A 53 -5.63 -16.77 25.19
CA VAL A 53 -6.97 -16.18 24.94
C VAL A 53 -6.89 -14.65 24.87
N LYS A 54 -6.14 -14.01 25.80
CA LYS A 54 -5.92 -12.55 25.79
C LYS A 54 -5.14 -12.11 24.55
N ALA A 55 -4.10 -12.84 24.14
CA ALA A 55 -3.35 -12.54 22.93
C ALA A 55 -4.23 -12.64 21.67
N SER A 56 -5.06 -13.69 21.59
CA SER A 56 -6.02 -13.86 20.48
C SER A 56 -7.06 -12.73 20.46
N SER A 57 -7.60 -12.33 21.62
CA SER A 57 -8.57 -11.22 21.70
C SER A 57 -7.99 -9.93 21.12
N VAL A 58 -6.78 -9.52 21.56
CA VAL A 58 -6.18 -8.26 21.07
C VAL A 58 -5.79 -8.33 19.60
N TYR A 59 -5.47 -9.51 19.09
CA TYR A 59 -5.18 -9.72 17.66
C TYR A 59 -6.43 -9.53 16.81
N GLU A 60 -7.55 -10.15 17.19
CA GLU A 60 -8.82 -10.03 16.45
C GLU A 60 -9.47 -8.64 16.65
N GLU A 61 -9.36 -8.03 17.82
CA GLU A 61 -9.77 -6.63 18.04
C GLU A 61 -9.01 -5.66 17.10
N ALA A 62 -7.73 -5.90 16.86
CA ALA A 62 -6.94 -5.13 15.90
C ALA A 62 -7.42 -5.34 14.47
N ARG A 63 -7.81 -6.57 14.08
CA ARG A 63 -8.41 -6.87 12.78
C ARG A 63 -9.71 -6.13 12.58
N GLU A 64 -10.59 -6.13 13.57
CA GLU A 64 -11.84 -5.36 13.53
C GLU A 64 -11.57 -3.86 13.40
N LYS A 65 -10.53 -3.34 14.07
CA LYS A 65 -10.13 -1.95 13.95
C LYS A 65 -9.70 -1.61 12.52
N VAL A 66 -8.88 -2.44 11.89
CA VAL A 66 -8.50 -2.27 10.48
C VAL A 66 -9.73 -2.30 9.58
N SER A 67 -10.65 -3.24 9.80
CA SER A 67 -11.92 -3.34 9.06
C SER A 67 -12.72 -2.04 9.14
N LYS A 68 -12.88 -1.48 10.33
CA LYS A 68 -13.59 -0.20 10.55
C LYS A 68 -12.84 0.98 9.91
N PHE A 69 -11.52 1.00 10.03
CA PHE A 69 -10.68 2.08 9.51
C PHE A 69 -10.79 2.28 8.00
N ILE A 70 -10.95 1.19 7.24
CA ILE A 70 -11.17 1.24 5.79
C ILE A 70 -12.63 1.03 5.39
N ASN A 71 -13.55 1.00 6.35
CA ASN A 71 -14.99 0.75 6.16
C ASN A 71 -15.28 -0.55 5.40
N SER A 72 -14.60 -1.64 5.75
CA SER A 72 -14.93 -2.97 5.22
C SER A 72 -16.21 -3.51 5.90
N SER A 73 -16.99 -4.31 5.20
CA SER A 73 -18.26 -4.85 5.71
C SER A 73 -18.09 -5.96 6.76
N SER A 74 -16.90 -6.54 6.86
CA SER A 74 -16.59 -7.62 7.81
C SER A 74 -15.08 -7.71 8.04
N ALA A 75 -14.67 -8.04 9.26
CA ALA A 75 -13.29 -8.34 9.60
C ALA A 75 -12.73 -9.57 8.86
N GLU A 76 -13.58 -10.50 8.42
CA GLU A 76 -13.18 -11.64 7.60
C GLU A 76 -12.60 -11.26 6.23
N GLN A 77 -12.81 -10.01 5.80
CA GLN A 77 -12.26 -9.46 4.56
C GLN A 77 -10.84 -8.90 4.74
N ILE A 78 -10.30 -8.92 5.95
CA ILE A 78 -8.98 -8.40 6.31
C ILE A 78 -8.02 -9.56 6.52
N VAL A 79 -6.98 -9.63 5.71
CA VAL A 79 -5.89 -10.60 5.81
C VAL A 79 -4.61 -9.85 6.17
N PHE A 80 -3.93 -10.27 7.23
CA PHE A 80 -2.62 -9.73 7.58
C PHE A 80 -1.51 -10.38 6.76
N SER A 81 -0.57 -9.56 6.34
CA SER A 81 0.61 -9.97 5.57
C SER A 81 1.85 -9.26 6.12
N LYS A 82 3.03 -9.52 5.57
CA LYS A 82 4.25 -8.81 5.96
C LYS A 82 4.30 -7.37 5.46
N ASN A 83 3.66 -7.10 4.32
CA ASN A 83 3.62 -5.79 3.67
C ASN A 83 2.74 -5.86 2.40
N ALA A 84 2.49 -4.72 1.74
CA ALA A 84 1.77 -4.68 0.48
C ALA A 84 2.41 -5.55 -0.62
N THR A 85 3.72 -5.72 -0.62
CA THR A 85 4.40 -6.59 -1.59
C THR A 85 3.94 -8.03 -1.45
N GLU A 86 3.86 -8.57 -0.23
CA GLU A 86 3.34 -9.92 -0.02
C GLU A 86 1.86 -10.01 -0.40
N SER A 87 1.03 -9.02 -0.02
CA SER A 87 -0.39 -8.96 -0.39
C SER A 87 -0.60 -8.99 -1.92
N LEU A 88 0.16 -8.18 -2.66
CA LEU A 88 0.07 -8.12 -4.12
C LEU A 88 0.60 -9.39 -4.80
N ASN A 89 1.65 -10.01 -4.24
CA ASN A 89 2.10 -11.33 -4.71
C ASN A 89 1.07 -12.41 -4.42
N LEU A 90 0.45 -12.42 -3.23
CA LEU A 90 -0.65 -13.34 -2.90
C LEU A 90 -1.74 -13.23 -3.98
N LEU A 91 -2.20 -12.03 -4.31
CA LEU A 91 -3.20 -11.83 -5.37
C LEU A 91 -2.72 -12.32 -6.74
N ALA A 92 -1.49 -12.01 -7.12
CA ALA A 92 -0.95 -12.41 -8.40
C ALA A 92 -0.86 -13.95 -8.53
N TYR A 93 -0.40 -14.65 -7.47
CA TYR A 93 -0.21 -16.09 -7.51
C TYR A 93 -1.47 -16.88 -7.17
N SER A 94 -2.31 -16.42 -6.24
CA SER A 94 -3.52 -17.15 -5.85
C SER A 94 -4.74 -16.82 -6.74
N TYR A 95 -4.88 -15.57 -7.17
CA TYR A 95 -5.97 -15.17 -8.05
C TYR A 95 -5.55 -15.15 -9.53
N GLY A 96 -4.44 -14.47 -9.82
CA GLY A 96 -4.00 -14.27 -11.21
C GLY A 96 -3.63 -15.56 -11.93
N MET A 97 -2.88 -16.47 -11.29
CA MET A 97 -2.50 -17.76 -11.88
C MET A 97 -3.69 -18.67 -12.16
N GLU A 98 -4.76 -18.58 -11.37
CA GLU A 98 -5.92 -19.46 -11.49
C GLU A 98 -7.00 -18.91 -12.42
N ASN A 99 -7.07 -17.60 -12.62
CA ASN A 99 -8.14 -16.94 -13.34
C ASN A 99 -7.72 -16.31 -14.67
N LEU A 100 -6.45 -16.42 -15.05
CA LEU A 100 -5.93 -15.89 -16.32
C LEU A 100 -5.54 -17.01 -17.27
N GLU A 101 -5.92 -16.84 -18.53
CA GLU A 101 -5.54 -17.72 -19.62
C GLU A 101 -5.00 -16.95 -20.83
N LYS A 102 -4.52 -17.68 -21.83
CA LYS A 102 -4.02 -17.10 -23.07
C LYS A 102 -5.11 -16.31 -23.81
N GLY A 103 -4.87 -15.02 -23.99
CA GLY A 103 -5.80 -14.09 -24.66
C GLY A 103 -6.45 -13.10 -23.71
N ASP A 104 -6.40 -13.36 -22.41
CA ASP A 104 -6.80 -12.40 -21.38
C ASP A 104 -5.79 -11.26 -21.26
N GLU A 105 -6.22 -10.17 -20.63
CA GLU A 105 -5.39 -8.98 -20.42
C GLU A 105 -5.36 -8.60 -18.94
N VAL A 106 -4.15 -8.27 -18.47
CA VAL A 106 -3.91 -7.56 -17.21
C VAL A 106 -3.52 -6.14 -17.56
N VAL A 107 -4.16 -5.16 -16.97
CA VAL A 107 -3.87 -3.73 -17.19
C VAL A 107 -3.34 -3.13 -15.90
N ILE A 108 -2.18 -2.49 -15.96
CA ILE A 108 -1.59 -1.75 -14.84
C ILE A 108 -1.18 -0.35 -15.28
N SER A 109 -0.97 0.57 -14.35
CA SER A 109 -0.42 1.87 -14.72
C SER A 109 1.11 1.82 -14.84
N ILE A 110 1.68 2.76 -15.59
CA ILE A 110 3.14 2.96 -15.63
C ILE A 110 3.68 3.52 -14.31
N MET A 111 2.80 4.03 -13.44
CA MET A 111 3.15 4.58 -12.12
C MET A 111 3.25 3.53 -11.02
N GLU A 112 3.00 2.26 -11.33
CA GLU A 112 2.97 1.22 -10.30
C GLU A 112 4.32 1.05 -9.61
N HIS A 113 4.27 0.84 -8.30
CA HIS A 113 5.41 0.30 -7.57
C HIS A 113 5.76 -1.09 -8.11
N HIS A 114 7.04 -1.46 -8.08
CA HIS A 114 7.49 -2.78 -8.55
C HIS A 114 6.70 -3.95 -7.96
N SER A 115 6.15 -3.80 -6.76
CA SER A 115 5.31 -4.80 -6.10
C SER A 115 4.00 -5.08 -6.85
N ASN A 116 3.47 -4.10 -7.59
CA ASN A 116 2.26 -4.23 -8.41
C ASN A 116 2.58 -4.28 -9.90
N LEU A 117 3.83 -4.52 -10.28
CA LEU A 117 4.28 -4.67 -11.66
C LEU A 117 4.93 -6.03 -11.89
N VAL A 118 5.99 -6.34 -11.14
CA VAL A 118 6.83 -7.53 -11.36
C VAL A 118 6.05 -8.85 -11.21
N PRO A 119 5.16 -9.03 -10.22
CA PRO A 119 4.34 -10.23 -10.15
C PRO A 119 3.47 -10.44 -11.38
N TRP A 120 2.87 -9.38 -11.93
CA TRP A 120 2.04 -9.46 -13.14
C TRP A 120 2.84 -9.80 -14.39
N GLN A 121 4.10 -9.35 -14.52
CA GLN A 121 5.00 -9.79 -15.59
C GLN A 121 5.23 -11.31 -15.51
N LYS A 122 5.42 -11.85 -14.29
CA LYS A 122 5.60 -13.29 -14.09
C LYS A 122 4.34 -14.07 -14.42
N VAL A 123 3.19 -13.63 -13.89
CA VAL A 123 1.90 -14.27 -14.12
C VAL A 123 1.54 -14.28 -15.61
N SER A 124 1.63 -13.15 -16.28
CA SER A 124 1.35 -13.03 -17.72
C SER A 124 2.26 -13.95 -18.56
N LYS A 125 3.54 -14.08 -18.18
CA LYS A 125 4.47 -14.99 -18.86
C LYS A 125 4.06 -16.47 -18.70
N VAL A 126 3.52 -16.85 -17.54
CA VAL A 126 3.13 -18.24 -17.25
C VAL A 126 1.78 -18.60 -17.87
N THR A 127 0.79 -17.72 -17.73
CA THR A 127 -0.59 -17.96 -18.21
C THR A 127 -0.78 -17.70 -19.69
N GLY A 128 0.13 -16.92 -20.30
CA GLY A 128 -0.01 -16.43 -21.68
C GLY A 128 -0.95 -15.23 -21.82
N ALA A 129 -1.43 -14.67 -20.72
CA ALA A 129 -2.16 -13.41 -20.69
C ALA A 129 -1.23 -12.24 -21.09
N LYS A 130 -1.82 -11.17 -21.61
CA LYS A 130 -1.08 -9.98 -22.03
C LYS A 130 -1.05 -8.94 -20.92
N LEU A 131 0.14 -8.44 -20.57
CA LEU A 131 0.30 -7.30 -19.67
C LEU A 131 0.30 -6.00 -20.50
N ASN A 132 -0.67 -5.13 -20.25
CA ASN A 132 -0.82 -3.83 -20.88
C ASN A 132 -0.60 -2.72 -19.83
N TYR A 133 -0.16 -1.55 -20.30
CA TYR A 133 0.13 -0.40 -19.47
C TYR A 133 -0.76 0.79 -19.82
N MET A 134 -1.33 1.45 -18.82
CA MET A 134 -1.88 2.79 -18.91
C MET A 134 -0.75 3.80 -18.73
N TYR A 135 -0.57 4.68 -19.70
CA TYR A 135 0.46 5.72 -19.67
C TYR A 135 -0.08 7.05 -19.14
N ILE A 136 0.80 7.83 -18.58
CA ILE A 136 0.51 9.19 -18.15
C ILE A 136 0.67 10.19 -19.29
N ASN A 137 -0.08 11.28 -19.22
CA ASN A 137 0.05 12.42 -20.11
C ASN A 137 1.18 13.38 -19.65
N ASN A 138 1.34 14.51 -20.33
CA ASN A 138 2.34 15.54 -20.00
C ASN A 138 2.08 16.25 -18.65
N GLU A 139 0.89 16.07 -18.08
CA GLU A 139 0.50 16.58 -16.76
C GLU A 139 0.68 15.55 -15.65
N PHE A 140 1.34 14.41 -15.96
CA PHE A 140 1.57 13.29 -15.05
C PHE A 140 0.28 12.63 -14.54
N GLU A 141 -0.79 12.65 -15.34
CA GLU A 141 -2.09 12.06 -15.03
C GLU A 141 -2.48 11.00 -16.08
N ILE A 142 -3.29 10.01 -15.69
CA ILE A 142 -3.91 9.04 -16.60
C ILE A 142 -5.19 9.67 -17.13
N SER A 143 -5.25 9.92 -18.45
CA SER A 143 -6.44 10.50 -19.07
C SER A 143 -7.58 9.50 -19.20
N ASP A 144 -8.78 10.02 -19.42
CA ASP A 144 -9.98 9.20 -19.64
C ASP A 144 -9.86 8.35 -20.90
N GLU A 145 -9.30 8.94 -21.97
CA GLU A 145 -9.07 8.25 -23.24
C GLU A 145 -8.08 7.09 -23.06
N GLU A 146 -7.06 7.27 -22.21
CA GLU A 146 -6.10 6.21 -21.91
C GLU A 146 -6.80 5.05 -21.15
N ILE A 147 -7.60 5.35 -20.14
CA ILE A 147 -8.37 4.34 -19.41
C ILE A 147 -9.27 3.55 -20.36
N GLU A 148 -10.03 4.27 -21.22
CA GLU A 148 -10.98 3.66 -22.16
C GLU A 148 -10.29 2.83 -23.25
N SER A 149 -9.11 3.25 -23.70
CA SER A 149 -8.35 2.53 -24.72
C SER A 149 -7.66 1.27 -24.21
N LYS A 150 -7.28 1.23 -22.93
CA LYS A 150 -6.50 0.12 -22.37
C LYS A 150 -7.35 -0.94 -21.69
N ILE A 151 -8.48 -0.57 -21.08
CA ILE A 151 -9.38 -1.51 -20.42
C ILE A 151 -10.40 -1.99 -21.44
N THR A 152 -10.23 -3.22 -21.93
CA THR A 152 -11.04 -3.83 -23.00
C THR A 152 -11.95 -4.94 -22.46
N ASP A 153 -12.78 -5.54 -23.29
CA ASP A 153 -13.61 -6.71 -22.91
C ASP A 153 -12.75 -7.98 -22.64
N LYS A 154 -11.45 -7.95 -22.96
CA LYS A 154 -10.49 -9.02 -22.61
C LYS A 154 -9.79 -8.78 -21.29
N THR A 155 -9.92 -7.58 -20.71
CA THR A 155 -9.29 -7.25 -19.45
C THR A 155 -9.96 -8.02 -18.33
N LYS A 156 -9.19 -8.78 -17.56
CA LYS A 156 -9.64 -9.53 -16.38
C LYS A 156 -9.22 -8.89 -15.08
N ILE A 157 -8.06 -8.24 -15.08
CA ILE A 157 -7.47 -7.64 -13.88
C ILE A 157 -6.96 -6.24 -14.23
N VAL A 158 -7.31 -5.29 -13.37
CA VAL A 158 -6.72 -3.94 -13.38
C VAL A 158 -5.98 -3.74 -12.05
N GLY A 159 -4.66 -3.55 -12.11
CA GLY A 159 -3.83 -3.18 -10.96
C GLY A 159 -3.53 -1.68 -10.99
N ILE A 160 -3.86 -0.95 -9.93
CA ILE A 160 -3.70 0.51 -9.93
C ILE A 160 -3.24 1.05 -8.58
N THR A 161 -2.18 1.86 -8.58
CA THR A 161 -1.79 2.62 -7.40
C THR A 161 -2.76 3.79 -7.18
N HIS A 162 -3.24 3.97 -5.94
CA HIS A 162 -4.12 5.09 -5.62
C HIS A 162 -3.37 6.43 -5.65
N VAL A 163 -2.15 6.44 -5.07
CA VAL A 163 -1.25 7.58 -5.10
C VAL A 163 0.13 7.10 -5.53
N SER A 164 0.70 7.76 -6.53
CA SER A 164 2.06 7.43 -7.01
C SER A 164 3.11 7.75 -5.95
N ASN A 165 3.96 6.78 -5.64
CA ASN A 165 5.08 6.95 -4.70
C ASN A 165 6.26 7.76 -5.27
N VAL A 166 6.19 8.15 -6.54
CA VAL A 166 7.20 8.95 -7.23
C VAL A 166 6.65 10.32 -7.59
N LEU A 167 5.50 10.37 -8.25
CA LEU A 167 4.92 11.59 -8.79
C LEU A 167 3.99 12.30 -7.80
N GLY A 168 3.53 11.60 -6.74
CA GLY A 168 2.51 12.12 -5.84
C GLY A 168 1.13 12.25 -6.47
N THR A 169 0.97 11.87 -7.74
CA THR A 169 -0.31 11.94 -8.45
C THR A 169 -1.34 11.02 -7.81
N LYS A 170 -2.52 11.57 -7.51
CA LYS A 170 -3.71 10.84 -7.04
C LYS A 170 -4.51 10.38 -8.25
N ASN A 171 -4.66 9.08 -8.44
CA ASN A 171 -5.48 8.52 -9.51
C ASN A 171 -6.96 8.54 -9.16
N ASN A 172 -7.82 8.80 -10.13
CA ASN A 172 -9.28 8.71 -9.97
C ASN A 172 -9.72 7.23 -9.93
N ILE A 173 -9.48 6.58 -8.77
CA ILE A 173 -9.73 5.15 -8.58
C ILE A 173 -11.20 4.80 -8.82
N LYS A 174 -12.14 5.59 -8.31
CA LYS A 174 -13.57 5.36 -8.53
C LYS A 174 -13.95 5.26 -10.02
N LYS A 175 -13.38 6.13 -10.84
CA LYS A 175 -13.65 6.12 -12.27
C LYS A 175 -13.06 4.87 -12.94
N ILE A 176 -11.81 4.53 -12.59
CA ILE A 176 -11.13 3.34 -13.11
C ILE A 176 -11.90 2.09 -12.72
N ILE A 177 -12.30 1.94 -11.45
CA ILE A 177 -13.09 0.81 -10.96
C ILE A 177 -14.41 0.69 -11.73
N LYS A 178 -15.16 1.80 -11.81
CA LYS A 178 -16.44 1.82 -12.53
C LYS A 178 -16.30 1.39 -13.99
N TYR A 179 -15.21 1.79 -14.65
CA TYR A 179 -14.96 1.43 -16.04
C TYR A 179 -14.53 -0.03 -16.17
N ALA A 180 -13.62 -0.50 -15.31
CA ALA A 180 -13.17 -1.89 -15.27
C ALA A 180 -14.33 -2.86 -15.02
N HIS A 181 -15.20 -2.58 -14.05
CA HIS A 181 -16.37 -3.40 -13.73
C HIS A 181 -17.36 -3.48 -14.90
N LYS A 182 -17.53 -2.41 -15.69
CA LYS A 182 -18.36 -2.46 -16.91
C LYS A 182 -17.81 -3.43 -17.96
N LYS A 183 -16.49 -3.72 -17.90
CA LYS A 183 -15.81 -4.67 -18.78
C LYS A 183 -15.67 -6.07 -18.15
N GLY A 184 -16.17 -6.26 -16.93
CA GLY A 184 -16.09 -7.52 -16.18
C GLY A 184 -14.70 -7.78 -15.57
N ALA A 185 -13.84 -6.77 -15.47
CA ALA A 185 -12.54 -6.88 -14.85
C ALA A 185 -12.60 -6.58 -13.35
N ILE A 186 -11.83 -7.31 -12.54
CA ILE A 186 -11.61 -6.98 -11.13
C ILE A 186 -10.54 -5.89 -10.98
N VAL A 187 -10.61 -5.14 -9.88
CA VAL A 187 -9.66 -4.05 -9.61
C VAL A 187 -8.93 -4.27 -8.29
N ILE A 188 -7.60 -4.23 -8.38
CA ILE A 188 -6.66 -4.32 -7.26
C ILE A 188 -6.04 -2.94 -7.03
N VAL A 189 -6.27 -2.37 -5.85
CA VAL A 189 -5.79 -1.04 -5.49
C VAL A 189 -4.56 -1.16 -4.57
N ASP A 190 -3.42 -0.60 -4.98
CA ASP A 190 -2.30 -0.34 -4.06
C ASP A 190 -2.53 1.00 -3.36
N ALA A 191 -2.91 0.93 -2.08
CA ALA A 191 -3.20 2.07 -1.23
C ALA A 191 -2.02 2.47 -0.32
N SER A 192 -0.82 1.93 -0.56
CA SER A 192 0.33 2.14 0.34
C SER A 192 0.74 3.61 0.52
N GLN A 193 0.46 4.46 -0.48
CA GLN A 193 0.75 5.90 -0.41
C GLN A 193 -0.51 6.75 -0.18
N SER A 194 -1.69 6.17 -0.15
CA SER A 194 -2.93 6.91 0.12
C SER A 194 -3.41 6.75 1.56
N ILE A 195 -3.32 5.54 2.11
CA ILE A 195 -3.83 5.23 3.46
C ILE A 195 -3.24 6.11 4.58
N PRO A 196 -1.96 6.57 4.53
CA PRO A 196 -1.43 7.48 5.54
C PRO A 196 -2.03 8.89 5.48
N HIS A 197 -2.54 9.31 4.31
CA HIS A 197 -2.81 10.70 3.97
C HIS A 197 -4.29 11.03 3.78
N MET A 198 -5.13 10.01 3.53
CA MET A 198 -6.55 10.20 3.28
C MET A 198 -7.39 9.02 3.75
N ARG A 199 -8.65 9.31 4.08
CA ARG A 199 -9.63 8.28 4.42
C ARG A 199 -9.87 7.38 3.21
N ILE A 200 -9.82 6.08 3.44
CA ILE A 200 -10.17 5.06 2.47
C ILE A 200 -11.49 4.41 2.90
N ASP A 201 -12.43 4.33 1.97
CA ASP A 201 -13.71 3.65 2.15
C ASP A 201 -13.84 2.61 1.03
N VAL A 202 -13.60 1.34 1.35
CA VAL A 202 -13.58 0.27 0.35
C VAL A 202 -14.97 -0.04 -0.20
N GLN A 203 -16.04 0.25 0.56
CA GLN A 203 -17.41 0.07 0.09
C GLN A 203 -17.79 1.18 -0.89
N ASP A 204 -17.43 2.44 -0.60
CA ASP A 204 -17.66 3.57 -1.49
C ASP A 204 -16.80 3.51 -2.76
N LEU A 205 -15.57 3.01 -2.66
CA LEU A 205 -14.71 2.74 -3.83
C LEU A 205 -15.20 1.57 -4.67
N ASP A 206 -15.83 0.58 -4.04
CA ASP A 206 -16.23 -0.70 -4.65
C ASP A 206 -15.04 -1.48 -5.25
N CYS A 207 -13.83 -1.31 -4.71
CA CYS A 207 -12.68 -2.09 -5.15
C CYS A 207 -12.82 -3.56 -4.76
N ASP A 208 -12.26 -4.45 -5.59
CA ASP A 208 -12.32 -5.89 -5.35
C ASP A 208 -11.26 -6.34 -4.35
N PHE A 209 -10.07 -5.74 -4.44
CA PHE A 209 -8.97 -5.92 -3.52
C PHE A 209 -8.27 -4.58 -3.24
N LEU A 210 -7.72 -4.45 -2.04
CA LEU A 210 -6.90 -3.30 -1.66
C LEU A 210 -5.74 -3.77 -0.78
N ALA A 211 -4.52 -3.27 -1.04
CA ALA A 211 -3.33 -3.62 -0.27
C ALA A 211 -2.60 -2.38 0.25
N PHE A 212 -2.05 -2.47 1.45
CA PHE A 212 -1.17 -1.44 1.98
C PHE A 212 -0.15 -1.98 2.98
N SER A 213 0.93 -1.22 3.20
CA SER A 213 1.99 -1.53 4.17
C SER A 213 1.87 -0.67 5.41
N GLY A 214 1.90 -1.29 6.58
CA GLY A 214 1.82 -0.57 7.87
C GLY A 214 2.97 0.40 8.09
N HIS A 215 4.20 0.06 7.67
CA HIS A 215 5.38 0.90 7.92
C HIS A 215 5.34 2.28 7.25
N LYS A 216 4.42 2.54 6.33
CA LYS A 216 4.20 3.86 5.71
C LYS A 216 3.15 4.69 6.43
N MET A 217 2.30 4.03 7.24
CA MET A 217 1.25 4.67 8.03
C MET A 217 1.55 4.59 9.55
N LEU A 218 2.76 4.93 9.93
CA LEU A 218 3.24 5.02 11.33
C LEU A 218 3.36 3.68 12.07
N ALA A 219 2.90 2.56 11.49
CA ALA A 219 2.96 1.23 12.09
C ALA A 219 4.35 0.59 11.93
N PRO A 220 4.67 -0.49 12.66
CA PRO A 220 5.98 -1.14 12.59
C PRO A 220 6.26 -1.73 11.22
N LEU A 221 7.52 -2.12 10.99
CA LEU A 221 7.94 -2.93 9.86
C LEU A 221 7.34 -4.34 9.98
N GLY A 222 7.20 -5.04 8.85
CA GLY A 222 6.79 -6.44 8.85
C GLY A 222 5.29 -6.68 9.05
N ILE A 223 4.46 -5.65 8.88
CA ILE A 223 3.00 -5.76 8.85
C ILE A 223 2.42 -5.05 7.63
N GLY A 224 1.49 -5.70 6.98
CA GLY A 224 0.67 -5.18 5.88
C GLY A 224 -0.74 -5.76 5.93
N VAL A 225 -1.58 -5.22 5.10
CA VAL A 225 -2.99 -5.61 5.02
C VAL A 225 -3.36 -5.89 3.57
N LEU A 226 -4.10 -6.96 3.37
CA LEU A 226 -4.90 -7.21 2.19
C LEU A 226 -6.38 -7.17 2.59
N TYR A 227 -7.13 -6.30 1.96
CA TYR A 227 -8.59 -6.35 1.91
C TYR A 227 -9.02 -7.06 0.63
N GLY A 228 -10.05 -7.87 0.70
CA GLY A 228 -10.70 -8.46 -0.47
C GLY A 228 -12.19 -8.67 -0.28
N LYS A 229 -12.97 -8.56 -1.36
CA LYS A 229 -14.38 -8.94 -1.34
C LYS A 229 -14.51 -10.40 -0.91
N LYS A 230 -15.38 -10.69 0.06
CA LYS A 230 -15.50 -12.01 0.72
C LYS A 230 -15.66 -13.16 -0.29
N GLN A 231 -16.47 -12.95 -1.34
CA GLN A 231 -16.67 -13.96 -2.36
C GLN A 231 -15.35 -14.31 -3.06
N LEU A 232 -14.59 -13.30 -3.51
CA LEU A 232 -13.31 -13.52 -4.20
C LEU A 232 -12.28 -14.21 -3.30
N LEU A 233 -12.17 -13.78 -2.02
CA LEU A 233 -11.29 -14.45 -1.06
C LEU A 233 -11.67 -15.92 -0.83
N ASN A 234 -12.97 -16.27 -0.81
CA ASN A 234 -13.41 -17.65 -0.66
C ASN A 234 -13.03 -18.52 -1.86
N GLU A 235 -13.06 -17.97 -3.06
CA GLU A 235 -12.72 -18.68 -4.30
C GLU A 235 -11.21 -18.90 -4.48
N MET A 236 -10.37 -18.02 -3.92
CA MET A 236 -8.91 -18.11 -4.06
C MET A 236 -8.31 -19.28 -3.28
N THR A 237 -7.26 -19.90 -3.82
CA THR A 237 -6.40 -20.82 -3.05
C THR A 237 -5.42 -20.04 -2.16
N PRO A 238 -4.97 -20.63 -1.03
CA PRO A 238 -3.94 -20.01 -0.21
C PRO A 238 -2.58 -19.89 -0.94
N PHE A 239 -1.87 -18.77 -0.68
CA PHE A 239 -0.52 -18.54 -1.21
C PHE A 239 0.56 -19.27 -0.37
N LEU A 240 0.48 -19.11 0.96
CA LEU A 240 1.34 -19.81 1.90
C LEU A 240 0.57 -20.97 2.52
N MET A 241 1.22 -22.13 2.64
CA MET A 241 0.64 -23.32 3.22
C MET A 241 1.43 -23.76 4.44
N GLY A 242 0.73 -24.15 5.51
CA GLY A 242 1.37 -24.56 6.77
C GLY A 242 0.38 -24.73 7.91
N GLY A 243 0.86 -24.54 9.13
CA GLY A 243 0.00 -24.54 10.31
C GLY A 243 -0.95 -23.35 10.34
N ASP A 244 -1.98 -23.43 11.15
CA ASP A 244 -3.04 -22.46 11.42
C ASP A 244 -4.06 -22.22 10.29
N MET A 245 -3.66 -22.33 9.03
CA MET A 245 -4.50 -22.06 7.86
C MET A 245 -5.31 -23.28 7.38
N ILE A 246 -5.17 -24.43 8.03
CA ILE A 246 -5.81 -25.71 7.68
C ILE A 246 -6.95 -26.02 8.64
N GLU A 247 -7.97 -26.74 8.15
CA GLU A 247 -9.04 -27.33 8.95
C GLU A 247 -8.78 -28.84 9.17
N TYR A 248 -8.69 -29.61 8.08
CA TYR A 248 -8.34 -31.02 8.10
C TYR A 248 -7.21 -31.34 7.14
N VAL A 249 -6.29 -32.23 7.55
CA VAL A 249 -5.18 -32.71 6.73
C VAL A 249 -5.27 -34.21 6.62
N TYR A 250 -5.32 -34.71 5.40
CA TYR A 250 -5.25 -36.12 5.03
C TYR A 250 -3.96 -36.40 4.25
N GLU A 251 -3.65 -37.64 3.98
CA GLU A 251 -2.42 -38.01 3.26
C GLU A 251 -2.30 -37.35 1.87
N GLN A 252 -3.43 -37.19 1.16
CA GLN A 252 -3.46 -36.70 -0.22
C GLN A 252 -4.32 -35.42 -0.41
N SER A 253 -4.92 -34.90 0.66
CA SER A 253 -5.80 -33.73 0.57
C SER A 253 -5.81 -32.91 1.85
N THR A 254 -6.16 -31.64 1.71
CA THR A 254 -6.27 -30.70 2.83
C THR A 254 -7.50 -29.82 2.63
N THR A 255 -8.26 -29.58 3.70
CA THR A 255 -9.25 -28.51 3.73
C THR A 255 -8.69 -27.31 4.48
N PHE A 256 -9.09 -26.11 4.06
CA PHE A 256 -8.56 -24.86 4.60
C PHE A 256 -9.49 -24.28 5.66
N ALA A 257 -8.91 -23.58 6.61
CA ALA A 257 -9.65 -22.85 7.61
C ALA A 257 -10.55 -21.77 6.94
N PRO A 258 -11.63 -21.32 7.63
CA PRO A 258 -12.42 -20.18 7.18
C PRO A 258 -11.58 -18.90 7.06
N LEU A 259 -12.12 -17.90 6.33
CA LEU A 259 -11.54 -16.57 6.26
C LEU A 259 -11.49 -15.93 7.66
N PRO A 260 -10.47 -15.15 7.96
CA PRO A 260 -9.29 -14.83 7.13
C PRO A 260 -8.15 -15.84 7.30
N ASN A 261 -8.23 -16.78 8.26
CA ASN A 261 -7.16 -17.68 8.66
C ASN A 261 -6.61 -18.53 7.51
N LYS A 262 -7.44 -18.81 6.51
CA LYS A 262 -7.05 -19.46 5.24
C LYS A 262 -5.79 -18.86 4.61
N PHE A 263 -5.53 -17.57 4.79
CA PHE A 263 -4.39 -16.87 4.20
C PHE A 263 -3.29 -16.52 5.21
N GLU A 264 -3.45 -16.91 6.47
CA GLU A 264 -2.53 -16.55 7.56
C GLU A 264 -1.82 -17.81 8.10
N ALA A 265 -0.88 -18.34 7.30
CA ALA A 265 -0.13 -19.55 7.64
C ALA A 265 1.00 -19.28 8.63
N GLY A 266 1.17 -20.20 9.60
CA GLY A 266 2.25 -20.15 10.59
C GLY A 266 1.99 -19.19 11.75
N THR A 267 2.98 -19.00 12.62
CA THR A 267 2.87 -18.06 13.74
C THR A 267 2.81 -16.63 13.23
N GLN A 268 1.77 -15.91 13.64
CA GLN A 268 1.46 -14.56 13.15
C GLN A 268 2.37 -13.50 13.77
N ASN A 269 2.53 -12.37 13.07
CA ASN A 269 3.22 -11.18 13.56
C ASN A 269 2.30 -10.35 14.47
N ILE A 270 2.12 -10.81 15.73
CA ILE A 270 1.15 -10.25 16.65
C ILE A 270 1.54 -8.82 17.07
N GLU A 271 2.84 -8.59 17.37
CA GLU A 271 3.34 -7.26 17.72
C GLU A 271 3.16 -6.25 16.57
N GLY A 272 3.31 -6.72 15.33
CA GLY A 272 3.07 -5.90 14.14
C GLY A 272 1.60 -5.48 14.02
N VAL A 273 0.68 -6.40 14.28
CA VAL A 273 -0.77 -6.16 14.27
C VAL A 273 -1.18 -5.18 15.38
N ILE A 274 -0.64 -5.34 16.58
CA ILE A 274 -0.90 -4.43 17.71
C ILE A 274 -0.35 -3.04 17.42
N GLY A 275 0.87 -2.97 16.89
CA GLY A 275 1.46 -1.69 16.48
C GLY A 275 0.67 -1.01 15.36
N LEU A 276 0.09 -1.77 14.42
CA LEU A 276 -0.80 -1.24 13.39
C LEU A 276 -2.09 -0.68 14.00
N ALA A 277 -2.69 -1.39 14.95
CA ALA A 277 -3.88 -0.90 15.66
C ALA A 277 -3.61 0.41 16.41
N ALA A 278 -2.46 0.51 17.08
CA ALA A 278 -2.04 1.72 17.78
C ALA A 278 -1.75 2.88 16.79
N ALA A 279 -1.20 2.59 15.62
CA ALA A 279 -1.00 3.58 14.56
C ALA A 279 -2.32 4.12 14.00
N ILE A 280 -3.34 3.27 13.85
CA ILE A 280 -4.70 3.68 13.47
C ILE A 280 -5.28 4.62 14.54
N ASP A 281 -5.20 4.25 15.83
CA ASP A 281 -5.68 5.12 16.92
C ASP A 281 -4.99 6.49 16.89
N TYR A 282 -3.68 6.52 16.63
CA TYR A 282 -2.93 7.76 16.55
C TYR A 282 -3.38 8.63 15.36
N ILE A 283 -3.54 8.04 14.17
CA ILE A 283 -4.05 8.74 12.97
C ILE A 283 -5.46 9.27 13.22
N GLU A 284 -6.35 8.47 13.78
CA GLU A 284 -7.73 8.88 14.09
C GLU A 284 -7.78 9.98 15.16
N SER A 285 -6.86 9.98 16.11
CA SER A 285 -6.77 11.03 17.15
C SER A 285 -6.37 12.40 16.59
N ILE A 286 -5.61 12.43 15.49
CA ILE A 286 -5.25 13.66 14.77
C ILE A 286 -6.40 14.02 13.81
N GLY A 287 -6.93 13.03 13.11
CA GLY A 287 -7.93 13.17 12.06
C GLY A 287 -7.33 13.53 10.69
N TYR A 288 -7.90 12.95 9.63
CA TYR A 288 -7.39 13.18 8.28
C TYR A 288 -7.50 14.63 7.81
N ASP A 289 -8.51 15.38 8.27
CA ASP A 289 -8.66 16.80 7.90
C ASP A 289 -7.46 17.63 8.38
N GLU A 290 -6.98 17.37 9.60
CA GLU A 290 -5.80 18.05 10.14
C GLU A 290 -4.51 17.56 9.47
N ILE A 291 -4.37 16.26 9.19
CA ILE A 291 -3.23 15.70 8.46
C ILE A 291 -3.13 16.38 7.09
N GLN A 292 -4.21 16.41 6.32
CA GLN A 292 -4.25 17.03 5.01
C GLN A 292 -3.94 18.52 5.08
N ARG A 293 -4.50 19.24 6.05
CA ARG A 293 -4.21 20.67 6.25
C ARG A 293 -2.72 20.94 6.48
N ILE A 294 -2.06 20.11 7.29
CA ILE A 294 -0.62 20.23 7.55
C ILE A 294 0.17 19.94 6.27
N GLU A 295 -0.15 18.84 5.58
CA GLU A 295 0.52 18.43 4.36
C GLU A 295 0.36 19.45 3.24
N GLU A 296 -0.85 19.95 2.98
CA GLU A 296 -1.12 20.98 1.99
C GLU A 296 -0.32 22.26 2.25
N THR A 297 -0.22 22.66 3.52
CA THR A 297 0.57 23.83 3.91
C THR A 297 2.04 23.65 3.55
N VAL A 298 2.64 22.51 3.93
CA VAL A 298 4.06 22.23 3.70
C VAL A 298 4.36 22.02 2.23
N VAL A 299 3.52 21.25 1.54
CA VAL A 299 3.69 20.92 0.11
C VAL A 299 3.51 22.16 -0.76
N SER A 300 2.50 23.00 -0.49
CA SER A 300 2.30 24.25 -1.22
C SER A 300 3.51 25.16 -1.07
N TYR A 301 3.99 25.36 0.16
CA TYR A 301 5.19 26.16 0.42
C TYR A 301 6.41 25.61 -0.33
N ALA A 302 6.69 24.31 -0.19
CA ALA A 302 7.83 23.69 -0.84
C ALA A 302 7.74 23.78 -2.38
N ARG A 303 6.55 23.54 -2.96
CA ARG A 303 6.30 23.69 -4.40
C ARG A 303 6.57 25.11 -4.88
N ASP A 304 6.04 26.11 -4.16
CA ASP A 304 6.20 27.52 -4.53
C ASP A 304 7.66 27.97 -4.44
N GLU A 305 8.41 27.53 -3.41
CA GLU A 305 9.84 27.87 -3.28
C GLU A 305 10.73 27.13 -4.28
N LEU A 306 10.52 25.83 -4.47
CA LEU A 306 11.32 25.03 -5.41
C LEU A 306 11.07 25.45 -6.86
N SER A 307 9.86 25.90 -7.20
CA SER A 307 9.54 26.38 -8.55
C SER A 307 10.28 27.67 -8.95
N LYS A 308 10.84 28.43 -7.99
CA LYS A 308 11.65 29.64 -8.26
C LYS A 308 13.09 29.33 -8.69
N LEU A 309 13.50 28.06 -8.56
CA LEU A 309 14.88 27.64 -8.79
C LEU A 309 15.03 27.11 -10.22
N ASP A 310 15.56 27.89 -11.14
CA ASP A 310 15.69 27.61 -12.58
C ASP A 310 16.53 26.36 -12.90
N PHE A 311 17.36 25.90 -11.95
CA PHE A 311 18.17 24.70 -12.09
C PHE A 311 17.44 23.42 -11.65
N LEU A 312 16.21 23.52 -11.12
CA LEU A 312 15.39 22.37 -10.75
C LEU A 312 14.41 22.01 -11.86
N THR A 313 14.19 20.70 -12.02
CA THR A 313 13.05 20.14 -12.76
C THR A 313 12.16 19.42 -11.77
N LEU A 314 10.92 19.86 -11.63
CA LEU A 314 9.92 19.23 -10.77
C LEU A 314 9.06 18.24 -11.58
N TYR A 315 8.84 17.06 -11.02
CA TYR A 315 8.01 16.00 -11.60
C TYR A 315 6.75 15.83 -10.76
N MET A 316 5.72 16.60 -11.04
CA MET A 316 4.44 16.56 -10.34
C MET A 316 3.32 17.12 -11.22
N THR A 317 2.09 16.66 -10.98
CA THR A 317 0.92 17.23 -11.67
C THR A 317 0.76 18.72 -11.35
N PRO A 318 0.42 19.57 -12.35
CA PRO A 318 0.05 20.96 -12.10
C PRO A 318 -1.24 21.08 -11.29
N ASN A 319 -2.11 20.08 -11.33
CA ASN A 319 -3.37 20.04 -10.59
C ASN A 319 -3.11 19.76 -9.10
N LYS A 320 -3.23 20.81 -8.26
CA LYS A 320 -2.98 20.72 -6.82
C LYS A 320 -3.92 19.74 -6.10
N GLU A 321 -5.16 19.58 -6.57
CA GLU A 321 -6.14 18.66 -5.98
C GLU A 321 -5.78 17.19 -6.22
N ASN A 322 -5.13 16.91 -7.36
CA ASN A 322 -4.68 15.57 -7.74
C ASN A 322 -3.25 15.27 -7.28
N HIS A 323 -2.68 16.06 -6.37
CA HIS A 323 -1.33 15.87 -5.85
C HIS A 323 -1.36 15.54 -4.35
N SER A 324 -0.49 14.62 -3.93
CA SER A 324 -0.23 14.26 -2.53
C SER A 324 1.08 14.91 -2.03
N SER A 325 1.61 14.42 -0.93
CA SER A 325 2.77 15.00 -0.22
C SER A 325 4.14 14.64 -0.82
N VAL A 326 4.22 13.89 -1.91
CA VAL A 326 5.49 13.52 -2.55
C VAL A 326 5.93 14.57 -3.56
N ILE A 327 7.14 15.11 -3.42
CA ILE A 327 7.76 16.03 -4.38
C ILE A 327 9.01 15.36 -4.96
N SER A 328 8.98 15.10 -6.27
CA SER A 328 10.14 14.58 -7.00
C SER A 328 10.80 15.68 -7.84
N PHE A 329 12.13 15.73 -7.79
CA PHE A 329 12.89 16.74 -8.54
C PHE A 329 14.24 16.21 -9.01
N ASN A 330 14.79 16.87 -10.03
CA ASN A 330 16.17 16.73 -10.44
C ASN A 330 16.88 18.09 -10.45
N ILE A 331 18.16 18.10 -10.16
CA ILE A 331 19.05 19.24 -10.34
C ILE A 331 19.80 19.07 -11.66
N LYS A 332 19.73 20.09 -12.53
CA LYS A 332 20.35 20.04 -13.84
C LYS A 332 21.87 19.81 -13.74
N GLY A 333 22.34 18.73 -14.34
CA GLY A 333 23.77 18.38 -14.36
C GLY A 333 24.32 17.75 -13.06
N VAL A 334 23.48 17.47 -12.06
CA VAL A 334 23.90 16.83 -10.80
C VAL A 334 23.26 15.45 -10.67
N HIS A 335 24.06 14.44 -10.33
CA HIS A 335 23.52 13.10 -10.14
C HIS A 335 22.66 13.01 -8.85
N PRO A 336 21.49 12.35 -8.85
CA PRO A 336 20.59 12.29 -7.68
C PRO A 336 21.25 11.77 -6.39
N HIS A 337 22.22 10.86 -6.49
CA HIS A 337 22.98 10.40 -5.32
C HIS A 337 23.84 11.51 -4.71
N ASP A 338 24.45 12.37 -5.52
CA ASP A 338 25.27 13.47 -5.03
C ASP A 338 24.38 14.50 -4.33
N VAL A 339 23.19 14.79 -4.89
CA VAL A 339 22.18 15.63 -4.24
C VAL A 339 21.82 15.09 -2.85
N ALA A 340 21.49 13.80 -2.77
CA ALA A 340 21.12 13.18 -1.49
C ALA A 340 22.29 13.20 -0.48
N SER A 341 23.52 12.93 -0.94
CA SER A 341 24.71 12.95 -0.08
C SER A 341 25.02 14.34 0.46
N ILE A 342 24.86 15.37 -0.36
CA ILE A 342 25.05 16.77 0.08
C ILE A 342 23.97 17.18 1.08
N LEU A 343 22.70 16.85 0.83
CA LEU A 343 21.61 17.13 1.76
C LEU A 343 21.78 16.41 3.09
N ASP A 344 22.31 15.20 3.08
CA ASP A 344 22.63 14.43 4.31
C ASP A 344 23.67 15.17 5.18
N THR A 345 24.68 15.85 4.58
CA THR A 345 25.65 16.66 5.35
C THR A 345 25.00 17.84 6.09
N GLU A 346 23.80 18.26 5.65
CA GLU A 346 22.98 19.29 6.28
C GLU A 346 21.88 18.68 7.18
N GLY A 347 21.95 17.38 7.45
CA GLY A 347 20.96 16.65 8.26
C GLY A 347 19.59 16.48 7.59
N ILE A 348 19.52 16.61 6.25
CA ILE A 348 18.26 16.49 5.49
C ILE A 348 18.21 15.13 4.82
N CYS A 349 17.31 14.26 5.30
CA CYS A 349 17.14 12.91 4.80
C CYS A 349 16.16 12.88 3.63
N VAL A 350 16.66 12.64 2.43
CA VAL A 350 15.87 12.47 1.20
C VAL A 350 16.20 11.15 0.52
N ARG A 351 15.34 10.72 -0.39
CA ARG A 351 15.58 9.51 -1.19
C ARG A 351 16.10 9.85 -2.58
N SER A 352 17.30 9.34 -2.91
CA SER A 352 17.75 9.28 -4.30
C SER A 352 17.24 7.98 -4.94
N ARG A 353 16.66 8.05 -6.12
CA ARG A 353 16.32 6.87 -6.91
C ARG A 353 16.79 7.05 -8.35
N LYS A 354 17.30 5.96 -8.95
CA LYS A 354 17.18 5.80 -10.39
C LYS A 354 15.68 5.69 -10.70
N PRO A 355 15.18 6.23 -11.83
CA PRO A 355 13.77 6.14 -12.18
C PRO A 355 13.27 4.70 -12.03
N LEU A 356 12.09 4.53 -11.41
CA LEU A 356 11.50 3.22 -11.11
C LEU A 356 11.18 2.41 -12.36
N CYS A 357 11.00 3.07 -13.49
CA CYS A 357 10.90 2.47 -14.81
C CYS A 357 11.64 3.35 -15.79
N THR A 358 12.54 2.78 -16.55
CA THR A 358 13.21 3.45 -17.70
C THR A 358 12.17 4.05 -18.65
N THR A 359 11.01 3.41 -18.79
CA THR A 359 9.90 3.86 -19.63
C THR A 359 9.23 5.16 -19.16
N THR A 360 9.16 5.44 -17.86
CA THR A 360 8.56 6.70 -17.36
C THR A 360 9.45 7.91 -17.65
N TYR A 361 10.77 7.71 -17.77
CA TYR A 361 11.75 8.76 -18.08
C TYR A 361 11.99 8.93 -19.57
N GLU A 362 11.88 7.84 -20.36
CA GLU A 362 12.03 7.89 -21.84
C GLU A 362 10.87 8.62 -22.54
N ILE A 363 9.70 8.73 -21.87
CA ILE A 363 8.55 9.47 -22.41
C ILE A 363 8.77 11.00 -22.34
N HIS A 364 9.66 11.49 -21.45
CA HIS A 364 9.90 12.92 -21.22
C HIS A 364 11.38 13.34 -21.31
N GLY A 365 12.27 12.43 -21.72
CA GLY A 365 13.71 12.68 -21.82
C GLY A 365 14.22 12.57 -23.26
N ASN A 366 13.98 13.59 -24.06
CA ASN A 366 14.84 14.05 -25.15
C ASN A 366 15.23 15.49 -24.88
#